data_89e23ade7626a21d4a2c46e879fc8a55
#
_entry.id   89e23ade7626a21d4a2c46e879fc8a55
#
_cell.length_a   1.000
_cell.length_b   1.000
_cell.length_c   1.000
_cell.angle_alpha   90.00
_cell.angle_beta   90.00
_cell.angle_gamma   90.00
#
_symmetry.space_group_name_H-M   'P 1'
#
loop_
_entity.id
_entity.type
_entity.pdbx_description
1 polymer ?
#
loop_
_entity_poly.entity_id
_entity_poly.type
_entity_poly.pdbx_seq_one_letter_code
_entity_poly.pdbx_strand_id
1 'polypeptide(L)'
;EECITGGSSLKDAVYFGVEFAKAGLDFISISRGGKFDDAKQPKIGEAAYPYTGPSGYECMPSNISDKFGPFGRNIEPTKRIRSAIRAAGYETPIVVTGGIHGFELAEKLLNDGSGDIIGAARQSMADPDWFRKILLGRGSEIRLCTYSNYCEGLDQKHKVVTCKLWDKEGLGEPNVKMVNEGKRRATAPDWTE
;
A
#
# COMPACT_ATOMS: atom_id res chain seq x y z
N GLU A 1 -14.06 1.09 -4.93
CA GLU A 1 -14.58 2.22 -5.72
C GLU A 1 -13.62 2.52 -6.85
N GLU A 2 -14.12 2.53 -8.06
CA GLU A 2 -13.35 2.80 -9.27
C GLU A 2 -13.49 4.27 -9.69
N CYS A 3 -12.49 4.77 -10.41
CA CYS A 3 -12.50 6.13 -10.96
C CYS A 3 -13.22 6.21 -12.32
N ILE A 4 -13.75 5.08 -12.81
CA ILE A 4 -14.35 4.95 -14.13
C ILE A 4 -15.86 5.11 -14.02
N THR A 5 -16.45 5.91 -14.90
CA THR A 5 -17.90 6.04 -14.99
C THR A 5 -18.54 4.69 -15.33
N GLY A 6 -19.47 4.23 -14.50
CA GLY A 6 -20.09 2.90 -14.62
C GLY A 6 -19.31 1.76 -14.01
N GLY A 7 -18.14 2.02 -13.42
CA GLY A 7 -17.39 1.05 -12.64
C GLY A 7 -17.98 0.82 -11.24
N SER A 8 -17.35 -0.04 -10.46
CA SER A 8 -17.82 -0.43 -9.12
C SER A 8 -17.87 0.75 -8.17
N SER A 9 -18.98 0.91 -7.49
CA SER A 9 -19.19 1.94 -6.48
C SER A 9 -18.84 1.44 -5.08
N LEU A 10 -18.77 2.36 -4.11
CA LEU A 10 -18.63 1.97 -2.70
C LEU A 10 -19.80 1.09 -2.23
N LYS A 11 -21.01 1.28 -2.77
CA LYS A 11 -22.16 0.43 -2.47
C LYS A 11 -21.92 -1.01 -2.90
N ASP A 12 -21.35 -1.21 -4.08
CA ASP A 12 -21.00 -2.54 -4.59
C ASP A 12 -19.88 -3.15 -3.74
N ALA A 13 -18.88 -2.38 -3.36
CA ALA A 13 -17.81 -2.84 -2.48
C ALA A 13 -18.32 -3.27 -1.09
N VAL A 14 -19.28 -2.56 -0.54
CA VAL A 14 -19.96 -2.94 0.72
C VAL A 14 -20.70 -4.26 0.55
N TYR A 15 -21.46 -4.44 -0.53
CA TYR A 15 -22.14 -5.69 -0.82
C TYR A 15 -21.16 -6.87 -0.95
N PHE A 16 -20.12 -6.71 -1.77
CA PHE A 16 -19.11 -7.75 -1.94
C PHE A 16 -18.36 -8.05 -0.63
N GLY A 17 -18.06 -7.04 0.17
CA GLY A 17 -17.42 -7.24 1.48
C GLY A 17 -18.23 -8.16 2.39
N VAL A 18 -19.55 -7.96 2.45
CA VAL A 18 -20.46 -8.82 3.23
C VAL A 18 -20.51 -10.23 2.64
N GLU A 19 -20.64 -10.38 1.33
CA GLU A 19 -20.68 -11.71 0.68
C GLU A 19 -19.35 -12.47 0.83
N PHE A 20 -18.20 -11.78 0.80
CA PHE A 20 -16.92 -12.41 1.07
C PHE A 20 -16.79 -12.86 2.53
N ALA A 21 -17.24 -12.06 3.47
CA ALA A 21 -17.25 -12.46 4.87
C ALA A 21 -18.16 -13.69 5.11
N LYS A 22 -19.33 -13.69 4.49
CA LYS A 22 -20.27 -14.83 4.49
C LYS A 22 -19.67 -16.09 3.87
N ALA A 23 -18.83 -15.94 2.84
CA ALA A 23 -18.10 -17.05 2.21
C ALA A 23 -16.97 -17.61 3.08
N GLY A 24 -16.66 -16.96 4.20
CA GLY A 24 -15.69 -17.45 5.19
C GLY A 24 -14.24 -17.08 4.89
N LEU A 25 -13.99 -15.93 4.28
CA LEU A 25 -12.62 -15.45 4.13
C LEU A 25 -11.97 -15.16 5.49
N ASP A 26 -10.70 -15.50 5.63
CA ASP A 26 -9.93 -15.30 6.85
C ASP A 26 -9.70 -13.82 7.17
N PHE A 27 -9.55 -12.98 6.14
CA PHE A 27 -9.50 -11.52 6.24
C PHE A 27 -9.81 -10.88 4.89
N ILE A 28 -10.13 -9.58 4.89
CA ILE A 28 -10.36 -8.80 3.66
C ILE A 28 -9.45 -7.56 3.68
N SER A 29 -8.61 -7.42 2.67
CA SER A 29 -7.77 -6.23 2.49
C SER A 29 -8.44 -5.26 1.53
N ILE A 30 -8.67 -4.04 2.00
CA ILE A 30 -9.34 -3.01 1.21
C ILE A 30 -8.33 -2.21 0.41
N SER A 31 -8.53 -2.19 -0.90
CA SER A 31 -7.77 -1.37 -1.84
C SER A 31 -8.71 -0.46 -2.62
N ARG A 32 -8.18 0.60 -3.19
CA ARG A 32 -8.94 1.50 -4.04
C ARG A 32 -8.32 1.52 -5.42
N GLY A 33 -9.17 1.41 -6.46
CA GLY A 33 -8.75 1.54 -7.85
C GLY A 33 -8.13 2.90 -8.13
N GLY A 34 -7.18 2.91 -9.04
CA GLY A 34 -6.52 4.10 -9.50
C GLY A 34 -7.22 4.75 -10.70
N LYS A 35 -6.53 5.68 -11.32
CA LYS A 35 -7.00 6.34 -12.53
C LYS A 35 -6.68 5.48 -13.76
N PHE A 36 -7.71 5.08 -14.49
CA PHE A 36 -7.58 4.20 -15.64
C PHE A 36 -8.17 4.76 -16.93
N ASP A 37 -8.63 5.98 -16.93
CA ASP A 37 -9.33 6.56 -18.08
C ASP A 37 -8.49 6.51 -19.36
N ASP A 38 -7.17 6.46 -19.23
CA ASP A 38 -6.21 6.36 -20.32
C ASP A 38 -5.39 5.05 -20.31
N ALA A 39 -5.66 4.14 -19.39
CA ALA A 39 -4.98 2.84 -19.35
C ALA A 39 -5.43 2.00 -20.54
N LYS A 40 -4.53 1.75 -21.47
CA LYS A 40 -4.76 0.88 -22.61
C LYS A 40 -4.57 -0.57 -22.18
N GLN A 41 -5.45 -1.43 -22.66
CA GLN A 41 -5.27 -2.87 -22.47
C GLN A 41 -3.94 -3.32 -23.09
N PRO A 42 -3.18 -4.20 -22.45
CA PRO A 42 -1.96 -4.75 -23.00
C PRO A 42 -2.26 -5.48 -24.31
N LYS A 43 -1.34 -5.43 -25.24
CA LYS A 43 -1.43 -6.23 -26.47
C LYS A 43 -1.26 -7.70 -26.15
N ILE A 44 -1.77 -8.55 -27.01
CA ILE A 44 -1.58 -10.01 -26.88
C ILE A 44 -0.08 -10.30 -26.86
N GLY A 45 0.39 -10.99 -25.79
CA GLY A 45 1.80 -11.32 -25.58
C GLY A 45 2.58 -10.30 -24.72
N GLU A 46 2.00 -9.15 -24.40
CA GLU A 46 2.55 -8.27 -23.38
C GLU A 46 2.15 -8.74 -21.98
N ALA A 47 3.05 -8.64 -21.03
CA ALA A 47 2.73 -8.94 -19.64
C ALA A 47 1.67 -7.95 -19.14
N ALA A 48 0.53 -8.46 -18.77
CA ALA A 48 -0.50 -7.68 -18.07
C ALA A 48 -0.04 -7.44 -16.63
N TYR A 49 0.72 -6.39 -16.43
CA TYR A 49 1.02 -5.94 -15.08
C TYR A 49 -0.20 -5.24 -14.53
N PRO A 50 -0.68 -5.56 -13.32
CA PRO A 50 -1.88 -4.95 -12.77
C PRO A 50 -1.74 -3.45 -12.53
N TYR A 51 -0.54 -2.90 -12.64
CA TYR A 51 -0.21 -1.50 -12.36
C TYR A 51 0.35 -0.72 -13.54
N THR A 52 0.63 -1.38 -14.65
CA THR A 52 1.15 -0.74 -15.85
C THR A 52 0.35 -1.18 -17.05
N GLY A 53 -0.45 -0.27 -17.59
CA GLY A 53 -1.00 -0.45 -18.93
C GLY A 53 0.07 -0.18 -19.98
N PRO A 54 -0.20 -0.44 -21.27
CA PRO A 54 0.70 -0.11 -22.38
C PRO A 54 1.02 1.38 -22.48
N SER A 55 0.23 2.24 -21.86
CA SER A 55 0.47 3.68 -21.74
C SER A 55 1.56 4.02 -20.73
N GLY A 56 2.01 3.07 -19.89
CA GLY A 56 2.91 3.31 -18.79
C GLY A 56 2.29 4.11 -17.63
N TYR A 57 0.98 4.41 -17.72
CA TYR A 57 0.23 5.04 -16.65
C TYR A 57 -0.44 3.99 -15.80
N GLU A 58 -0.29 4.11 -14.52
CA GLU A 58 -0.70 3.09 -13.59
C GLU A 58 -2.09 3.28 -13.08
N CYS A 59 -2.54 2.17 -12.59
CA CYS A 59 -3.69 2.07 -11.74
C CYS A 59 -3.57 2.81 -10.42
N MET A 60 -2.39 3.14 -10.00
CA MET A 60 -2.17 3.78 -8.71
C MET A 60 -2.31 5.28 -8.88
N PRO A 61 -3.18 5.94 -8.13
CA PRO A 61 -3.24 7.39 -8.14
C PRO A 61 -2.01 7.97 -7.45
N SER A 62 -0.85 7.77 -8.08
CA SER A 62 0.43 8.26 -7.56
C SER A 62 0.42 9.77 -7.37
N ASN A 63 -0.42 10.46 -8.11
CA ASN A 63 -0.48 11.91 -8.19
C ASN A 63 -1.76 12.52 -7.62
N ILE A 64 -2.68 11.73 -7.10
CA ILE A 64 -3.84 12.32 -6.46
C ILE A 64 -3.40 12.85 -5.10
N SER A 65 -2.94 14.08 -5.07
CA SER A 65 -2.95 14.87 -3.86
C SER A 65 -4.13 15.82 -3.93
N ASP A 66 -5.12 15.56 -3.13
CA ASP A 66 -6.12 16.54 -2.77
C ASP A 66 -5.73 17.18 -1.44
N LYS A 67 -6.65 17.94 -0.84
CA LYS A 67 -6.45 18.54 0.48
C LYS A 67 -6.09 17.54 1.61
N PHE A 68 -6.25 16.25 1.39
CA PHE A 68 -5.92 15.18 2.34
C PHE A 68 -4.55 14.58 2.08
N GLY A 69 -3.90 14.93 0.98
CA GLY A 69 -2.62 14.34 0.58
C GLY A 69 -2.72 12.85 0.26
N PRO A 70 -1.62 12.12 0.33
CA PRO A 70 -1.58 10.67 0.08
C PRO A 70 -2.09 9.84 1.27
N PHE A 71 -2.39 10.47 2.40
CA PHE A 71 -2.63 9.78 3.67
C PHE A 71 -4.09 9.39 3.86
N GLY A 72 -4.30 8.18 4.36
CA GLY A 72 -5.60 7.74 4.85
C GLY A 72 -6.74 7.66 3.82
N ARG A 73 -6.44 7.56 2.54
CA ARG A 73 -7.45 7.66 1.47
C ARG A 73 -8.51 6.56 1.48
N ASN A 74 -8.16 5.40 2.03
CA ASN A 74 -9.08 4.26 2.09
C ASN A 74 -9.78 4.13 3.45
N ILE A 75 -9.56 5.05 4.37
CA ILE A 75 -10.10 4.92 5.74
C ILE A 75 -11.63 4.88 5.70
N GLU A 76 -12.25 5.87 5.09
CA GLU A 76 -13.73 5.95 5.05
C GLU A 76 -14.37 4.77 4.31
N PRO A 77 -13.92 4.38 3.11
CA PRO A 77 -14.42 3.17 2.47
C PRO A 77 -14.24 1.92 3.32
N THR A 78 -13.07 1.74 3.93
CA THR A 78 -12.78 0.59 4.79
C THR A 78 -13.73 0.53 5.99
N LYS A 79 -13.94 1.65 6.65
CA LYS A 79 -14.84 1.77 7.80
C LYS A 79 -16.28 1.41 7.44
N ARG A 80 -16.76 1.86 6.29
CA ARG A 80 -18.11 1.50 5.79
C ARG A 80 -18.25 0.01 5.50
N ILE A 81 -17.28 -0.57 4.82
CA ILE A 81 -17.29 -2.00 4.51
C ILE A 81 -17.24 -2.80 5.81
N ARG A 82 -16.34 -2.47 6.73
CA ARG A 82 -16.24 -3.13 8.04
C ARG A 82 -17.54 -3.03 8.82
N SER A 83 -18.13 -1.86 8.89
CA SER A 83 -19.40 -1.66 9.61
C SER A 83 -20.53 -2.50 9.04
N ALA A 84 -20.62 -2.63 7.73
CA ALA A 84 -21.63 -3.47 7.09
C ALA A 84 -21.40 -4.96 7.36
N ILE A 85 -20.16 -5.42 7.35
CA ILE A 85 -19.79 -6.81 7.70
C ILE A 85 -20.20 -7.11 9.15
N ARG A 86 -19.88 -6.20 10.09
CA ARG A 86 -20.28 -6.35 11.51
C ARG A 86 -21.80 -6.33 11.68
N ALA A 87 -22.50 -5.42 10.98
CA ALA A 87 -23.97 -5.38 11.00
C ALA A 87 -24.62 -6.65 10.44
N ALA A 88 -23.96 -7.35 9.53
CA ALA A 88 -24.39 -8.64 9.00
C ALA A 88 -24.03 -9.83 9.90
N GLY A 89 -23.38 -9.61 11.05
CA GLY A 89 -23.04 -10.62 12.05
C GLY A 89 -21.74 -11.37 11.79
N TYR A 90 -20.85 -10.84 10.94
CA TYR A 90 -19.55 -11.46 10.65
C TYR A 90 -18.40 -10.72 11.33
N GLU A 91 -17.42 -11.49 11.82
CA GLU A 91 -16.22 -10.97 12.49
C GLU A 91 -14.94 -11.03 11.61
N THR A 92 -15.09 -11.25 10.30
CA THR A 92 -13.96 -11.30 9.35
C THR A 92 -13.09 -10.05 9.51
N PRO A 93 -11.78 -10.20 9.82
CA PRO A 93 -10.87 -9.06 10.00
C PRO A 93 -10.70 -8.24 8.74
N ILE A 94 -10.65 -6.93 8.88
CA ILE A 94 -10.50 -5.99 7.77
C ILE A 94 -9.14 -5.30 7.87
N VAL A 95 -8.34 -5.43 6.81
CA VAL A 95 -7.05 -4.75 6.68
C VAL A 95 -7.30 -3.37 6.08
N VAL A 96 -7.00 -2.33 6.86
CA VAL A 96 -7.01 -0.95 6.36
C VAL A 96 -5.65 -0.58 5.79
N THR A 97 -5.64 -0.10 4.55
CA THR A 97 -4.43 0.29 3.80
C THR A 97 -4.61 1.68 3.19
N GLY A 98 -3.53 2.22 2.63
CA GLY A 98 -3.58 3.47 1.84
C GLY A 98 -3.05 4.69 2.58
N GLY A 99 -1.74 4.93 2.44
CA GLY A 99 -1.09 6.11 3.01
C GLY A 99 -0.96 6.06 4.53
N ILE A 100 -0.87 4.87 5.12
CA ILE A 100 -0.62 4.72 6.56
C ILE A 100 0.89 4.70 6.78
N HIS A 101 1.37 5.60 7.62
CA HIS A 101 2.76 5.70 8.01
C HIS A 101 2.83 6.20 9.46
N GLY A 102 3.69 5.61 10.22
CA GLY A 102 3.89 5.96 11.63
C GLY A 102 2.82 5.40 12.57
N PHE A 103 3.16 5.44 13.85
CA PHE A 103 2.41 4.82 14.92
C PHE A 103 1.06 5.51 15.20
N GLU A 104 1.06 6.83 15.29
CA GLU A 104 -0.12 7.59 15.72
C GLU A 104 -1.34 7.36 14.83
N LEU A 105 -1.14 7.38 13.49
CA LEU A 105 -2.22 7.12 12.56
C LEU A 105 -2.67 5.66 12.64
N ALA A 106 -1.73 4.71 12.70
CA ALA A 106 -2.04 3.29 12.80
C ALA A 106 -2.87 2.98 14.05
N GLU A 107 -2.42 3.46 15.21
CA GLU A 107 -3.10 3.29 16.51
C GLU A 107 -4.51 3.90 16.50
N LYS A 108 -4.63 5.12 15.96
CA LYS A 108 -5.94 5.77 15.82
C LYS A 108 -6.91 4.93 15.00
N LEU A 109 -6.47 4.34 13.88
CA LEU A 109 -7.33 3.56 12.99
C LEU A 109 -7.82 2.25 13.62
N LEU A 110 -7.01 1.62 14.43
CA LEU A 110 -7.41 0.44 15.20
C LEU A 110 -8.39 0.84 16.31
N ASN A 111 -8.10 1.89 17.05
CA ASN A 111 -8.93 2.33 18.18
C ASN A 111 -10.29 2.88 17.76
N ASP A 112 -10.40 3.55 16.62
CA ASP A 112 -11.67 4.09 16.11
C ASP A 112 -12.48 3.09 15.28
N GLY A 113 -12.01 1.85 15.15
CA GLY A 113 -12.66 0.79 14.41
C GLY A 113 -12.66 0.98 12.89
N SER A 114 -11.71 1.72 12.35
CA SER A 114 -11.56 1.87 10.90
C SER A 114 -11.05 0.60 10.23
N GLY A 115 -10.35 -0.24 10.96
CA GLY A 115 -9.87 -1.54 10.52
C GLY A 115 -9.48 -2.41 11.72
N ASP A 116 -9.15 -3.66 11.47
CA ASP A 116 -8.69 -4.62 12.48
C ASP A 116 -7.18 -4.89 12.35
N ILE A 117 -6.64 -4.67 11.15
CA ILE A 117 -5.23 -4.90 10.82
C ILE A 117 -4.72 -3.70 10.00
N ILE A 118 -3.50 -3.26 10.27
CA ILE A 118 -2.84 -2.20 9.51
C ILE A 118 -2.03 -2.78 8.35
N GLY A 119 -2.28 -2.27 7.14
CA GLY A 119 -1.50 -2.57 5.96
C GLY A 119 -0.74 -1.35 5.46
N ALA A 120 0.56 -1.47 5.22
CA ALA A 120 1.41 -0.34 4.84
C ALA A 120 2.54 -0.76 3.88
N ALA A 121 2.29 -0.74 2.56
CA ALA A 121 3.27 -1.18 1.58
C ALA A 121 4.48 -0.22 1.49
N ARG A 122 4.27 1.04 1.12
CA ARG A 122 5.37 2.00 0.93
C ARG A 122 6.11 2.34 2.21
N GLN A 123 5.44 2.33 3.36
CA GLN A 123 6.09 2.50 4.65
C GLN A 123 6.99 1.31 4.99
N SER A 124 6.55 0.09 4.73
CA SER A 124 7.38 -1.11 4.92
C SER A 124 8.57 -1.19 3.96
N MET A 125 8.46 -0.57 2.77
CA MET A 125 9.60 -0.39 1.88
C MET A 125 10.58 0.67 2.40
N ALA A 126 10.10 1.74 3.02
CA ALA A 126 10.94 2.78 3.59
C ALA A 126 11.69 2.28 4.83
N ASP A 127 11.02 1.51 5.65
CA ASP A 127 11.55 0.92 6.87
C ASP A 127 10.96 -0.48 7.10
N PRO A 128 11.67 -1.56 6.74
CA PRO A 128 11.18 -2.92 6.97
C PRO A 128 10.93 -3.25 8.44
N ASP A 129 11.65 -2.60 9.35
CA ASP A 129 11.59 -2.85 10.79
C ASP A 129 10.61 -1.94 11.54
N TRP A 130 9.82 -1.13 10.85
CA TRP A 130 9.00 -0.09 11.47
C TRP A 130 8.01 -0.64 12.51
N PHE A 131 7.38 -1.80 12.28
CA PHE A 131 6.52 -2.44 13.28
C PHE A 131 7.30 -2.90 14.52
N ARG A 132 8.50 -3.45 14.31
CA ARG A 132 9.38 -3.87 15.39
C ARG A 132 9.87 -2.68 16.23
N LYS A 133 10.22 -1.57 15.57
CA LYS A 133 10.56 -0.32 16.25
C LYS A 133 9.41 0.21 17.10
N ILE A 134 8.18 0.13 16.61
CA ILE A 134 7.00 0.47 17.41
C ILE A 134 6.88 -0.43 18.63
N LEU A 135 6.97 -1.74 18.43
CA LEU A 135 6.86 -2.73 19.50
C LEU A 135 7.88 -2.49 20.63
N LEU A 136 9.08 -2.03 20.27
CA LEU A 136 10.17 -1.76 21.22
C LEU A 136 10.19 -0.32 21.76
N GLY A 137 9.17 0.49 21.46
CA GLY A 137 9.10 1.89 21.90
C GLY A 137 10.10 2.83 21.19
N ARG A 138 10.67 2.38 20.07
CA ARG A 138 11.69 3.12 19.29
C ARG A 138 11.10 3.80 18.05
N GLY A 139 9.89 4.30 18.15
CA GLY A 139 9.17 4.94 17.05
C GLY A 139 9.88 6.15 16.43
N SER A 140 10.70 6.86 17.20
CA SER A 140 11.50 7.98 16.69
C SER A 140 12.58 7.58 15.68
N GLU A 141 12.91 6.28 15.60
CA GLU A 141 13.91 5.75 14.66
C GLU A 141 13.30 5.24 13.35
N ILE A 142 11.99 5.35 13.20
CA ILE A 142 11.31 4.92 11.99
C ILE A 142 11.66 5.86 10.82
N ARG A 143 12.12 5.28 9.71
CA ARG A 143 12.22 5.99 8.45
C ARG A 143 10.84 6.17 7.84
N LEU A 144 10.31 7.35 7.95
CA LEU A 144 8.97 7.64 7.41
C LEU A 144 9.01 7.76 5.88
N CYS A 145 8.09 7.08 5.22
CA CYS A 145 7.93 7.16 3.77
C CYS A 145 7.57 8.60 3.35
N THR A 146 8.32 9.14 2.40
CA THR A 146 8.09 10.48 1.85
C THR A 146 7.11 10.50 0.68
N TYR A 147 6.54 9.35 0.31
CA TYR A 147 5.59 9.19 -0.80
C TYR A 147 6.08 9.76 -2.14
N SER A 148 7.39 9.69 -2.39
CA SER A 148 7.99 10.14 -3.65
C SER A 148 7.65 9.24 -4.85
N ASN A 149 7.01 8.09 -4.62
CA ASN A 149 6.69 7.06 -5.59
C ASN A 149 7.90 6.50 -6.39
N TYR A 150 9.09 6.67 -5.84
CA TYR A 150 10.32 6.16 -6.46
C TYR A 150 10.31 4.64 -6.62
N CYS A 151 9.82 3.92 -5.60
CA CYS A 151 9.66 2.46 -5.63
C CYS A 151 8.71 2.02 -6.74
N GLU A 152 7.58 2.71 -6.91
CA GLU A 152 6.62 2.49 -7.97
C GLU A 152 7.24 2.73 -9.36
N GLY A 153 7.97 3.84 -9.52
CA GLY A 153 8.67 4.12 -10.78
C GLY A 153 9.77 3.10 -11.13
N LEU A 154 10.29 2.37 -10.14
CA LEU A 154 11.17 1.22 -10.39
C LEU A 154 10.38 -0.01 -10.85
N ASP A 155 9.25 -0.29 -10.18
CA ASP A 155 8.36 -1.39 -10.53
C ASP A 155 7.87 -1.28 -11.98
N GLN A 156 7.38 -0.12 -12.38
CA GLN A 156 6.95 0.16 -13.75
C GLN A 156 8.04 -0.08 -14.80
N LYS A 157 9.30 0.11 -14.42
CA LYS A 157 10.45 -0.14 -15.28
C LYS A 157 10.98 -1.57 -15.16
N HIS A 158 10.24 -2.46 -14.51
CA HIS A 158 10.64 -3.85 -14.24
C HIS A 158 12.02 -3.97 -13.58
N LYS A 159 12.35 -3.01 -12.70
CA LYS A 159 13.60 -3.01 -11.94
C LYS A 159 13.38 -3.57 -10.55
N VAL A 160 14.45 -4.00 -9.91
CA VAL A 160 14.41 -4.36 -8.48
C VAL A 160 13.89 -3.17 -7.70
N VAL A 161 12.78 -3.36 -6.98
CA VAL A 161 12.12 -2.31 -6.20
C VAL A 161 12.90 -2.05 -4.92
N THR A 162 13.31 -0.81 -4.74
CA THR A 162 14.06 -0.31 -3.57
C THR A 162 13.48 1.02 -3.10
N CYS A 163 13.89 1.49 -1.93
CA CYS A 163 13.46 2.79 -1.45
C CYS A 163 14.55 3.85 -1.59
N LYS A 164 14.16 5.02 -2.11
CA LYS A 164 15.04 6.18 -2.27
C LYS A 164 15.72 6.62 -0.96
N LEU A 165 15.09 6.34 0.17
CA LEU A 165 15.59 6.76 1.47
C LEU A 165 16.86 6.01 1.91
N TRP A 166 17.10 4.83 1.34
CA TRP A 166 18.23 4.01 1.77
C TRP A 166 19.00 3.33 0.62
N ASP A 167 18.49 3.28 -0.61
CA ASP A 167 19.11 2.45 -1.65
C ASP A 167 20.49 2.92 -2.12
N LYS A 168 20.91 4.10 -1.67
CA LYS A 168 22.26 4.66 -1.91
C LYS A 168 23.11 4.78 -0.64
N GLU A 169 22.61 4.30 0.50
CA GLU A 169 23.36 4.29 1.74
C GLU A 169 24.42 3.18 1.74
N GLY A 170 25.62 3.48 2.23
CA GLY A 170 26.66 2.51 2.50
C GLY A 170 27.11 1.64 1.31
N LEU A 171 27.03 2.13 0.08
CA LEU A 171 27.35 1.33 -1.12
C LEU A 171 28.78 0.77 -1.17
N GLY A 172 29.71 1.37 -0.42
CA GLY A 172 31.10 0.92 -0.30
C GLY A 172 31.37 -0.02 0.87
N GLU A 173 30.37 -0.34 1.66
CA GLU A 173 30.53 -1.21 2.82
C GLU A 173 30.63 -2.67 2.40
N PRO A 174 31.43 -3.49 3.10
CA PRO A 174 31.50 -4.93 2.84
C PRO A 174 30.14 -5.58 3.07
N ASN A 175 29.81 -6.57 2.23
CA ASN A 175 28.59 -7.37 2.31
C ASN A 175 27.28 -6.66 1.90
N VAL A 176 27.33 -5.45 1.38
CA VAL A 176 26.13 -4.80 0.82
C VAL A 176 25.70 -5.52 -0.45
N LYS A 177 24.51 -6.13 -0.42
CA LYS A 177 23.92 -6.76 -1.59
C LYS A 177 23.45 -5.69 -2.57
N MET A 178 24.03 -5.68 -3.76
CA MET A 178 23.69 -4.72 -4.81
C MET A 178 22.62 -5.26 -5.76
N VAL A 179 21.84 -4.37 -6.34
CA VAL A 179 21.02 -4.70 -7.51
C VAL A 179 21.91 -4.96 -8.73
N ASN A 180 21.38 -5.63 -9.76
CA ASN A 180 22.15 -6.04 -10.93
C ASN A 180 22.88 -4.88 -11.63
N GLU A 181 22.31 -3.67 -11.60
CA GLU A 181 22.95 -2.49 -12.19
C GLU A 181 24.12 -1.93 -11.36
N GLY A 182 24.38 -2.46 -10.19
CA GLY A 182 25.51 -2.08 -9.32
C GLY A 182 25.46 -0.65 -8.76
N LYS A 183 24.31 0.03 -8.87
CA LYS A 183 24.17 1.45 -8.50
C LYS A 183 23.33 1.70 -7.26
N ARG A 184 22.72 0.65 -6.72
CA ARG A 184 21.82 0.70 -5.57
C ARG A 184 21.97 -0.57 -4.75
N ARG A 185 21.83 -0.48 -3.46
CA ARG A 185 21.70 -1.69 -2.62
C ARG A 185 20.33 -2.34 -2.83
N ALA A 186 20.27 -3.65 -2.70
CA ALA A 186 19.06 -4.43 -2.95
C ALA A 186 18.16 -4.56 -1.70
N THR A 187 18.73 -4.37 -0.51
CA THR A 187 18.03 -4.49 0.78
C THR A 187 18.27 -3.23 1.61
N ALA A 188 17.32 -2.90 2.48
CA ALA A 188 17.52 -1.84 3.46
C ALA A 188 18.74 -2.16 4.36
N PRO A 189 19.39 -1.13 4.94
CA PRO A 189 20.37 -1.35 6.00
C PRO A 189 19.72 -2.09 7.17
N ASP A 190 20.46 -3.03 7.74
CA ASP A 190 20.02 -3.73 8.96
C ASP A 190 19.85 -2.70 10.09
N TRP A 191 18.76 -2.84 10.79
CA TRP A 191 18.54 -2.07 12.01
C TRP A 191 18.98 -2.92 13.19
N THR A 192 19.90 -2.39 13.98
CA THR A 192 20.39 -3.04 15.19
C THR A 192 19.72 -2.42 16.42
N GLU A 193 19.23 -3.27 17.31
CA GLU A 193 18.63 -2.87 18.59
C GLU A 193 19.61 -2.18 19.53
#